data_48aae0b3134b9736dbe5279ce3afd386
#
_entry.id   48aae0b3134b9736dbe5279ce3afd386
#
_cell.length_a   1.000
_cell.length_b   1.000
_cell.length_c   1.000
_cell.angle_alpha   90.00
_cell.angle_beta   90.00
_cell.angle_gamma   90.00
#
_symmetry.space_group_name_H-M   'P 1'
#
loop_
_entity.id
_entity.type
_entity.pdbx_description
1 polymer ?
#
loop_
_entity_poly.entity_id
_entity_poly.type
_entity_poly.pdbx_seq_one_letter_code
_entity_poly.pdbx_strand_id
1 'polypeptide(L)'
;MSAPNNLLIDQVFRLAAEQSRDAILISDKDNQIIYVNNMFSQLTEYTEDDVIGKNPSILKSGIQTDEYYAQLWATIAQKGEWRGELWNRAKSGRLFYEHQHIMAIADDSGATQYYISIFYDRTRQLREAQTKRFNERYDRKTQLPNERKLQEYVKSLSKNQQTSFTYITFNYLDLKDINSTYGTEFGDLFLSEIALRIKSLGHRKFFAARISGGQFALITPYQSQQPQRLSALQHIARELKAPIVVQDREIFPQVEIGVLEQAHEQEFDLELFTHSEYDSHRDPASSNQDFYYINQSNKDKIRDEFELAQRLQLALKNDDFEIYFQPQVSSLDQRILGAEALLRWFTPDGQISPGEFLPVAEKYNLMNKLDEYVVNKVFEHIHRAKTRRIQLPRIAINISDQLIPLNVIEVLMAKHNIQPDDFELEITEKLIATHDDETNLFLQAFKDRGIHTSIDDFGTGYSSLARLRHLNVNKLKIDKSFIDHIESSLQDREILLSIIGIGKALKLTVLAEGVETSCQWEFLQRSGCDLIQGFLFSKPVDLPTLLSLLAAGPVHNDPETEQCEFVTQCHSANRG
;
A
#
# COMPACT_ATOMS: atom_id res chain seq x y z
N MET A 1 -17.78 80.94 13.47
CA MET A 1 -17.24 80.08 12.43
C MET A 1 -17.14 78.67 13.02
N SER A 2 -18.20 77.85 12.96
CA SER A 2 -18.15 76.45 13.42
C SER A 2 -19.39 75.64 13.03
N ALA A 3 -19.90 75.68 11.81
CA ALA A 3 -21.01 74.84 11.41
C ALA A 3 -20.87 74.03 10.11
N PRO A 4 -19.90 74.26 9.19
CA PRO A 4 -19.83 73.41 8.00
C PRO A 4 -19.03 72.09 8.16
N ASN A 5 -18.25 71.91 9.22
CA ASN A 5 -17.38 70.72 9.38
C ASN A 5 -18.13 69.49 9.97
N ASN A 6 -19.18 69.71 10.78
CA ASN A 6 -19.90 68.57 11.39
C ASN A 6 -20.70 67.76 10.37
N LEU A 7 -21.37 68.43 9.40
CA LEU A 7 -22.18 67.72 8.39
C LEU A 7 -21.34 66.80 7.48
N LEU A 8 -20.11 67.19 7.15
CA LEU A 8 -19.19 66.40 6.34
C LEU A 8 -18.65 65.19 7.14
N ILE A 9 -18.37 65.42 8.42
CA ILE A 9 -17.90 64.36 9.31
C ILE A 9 -19.00 63.31 9.52
N ASP A 10 -20.26 63.75 9.76
CA ASP A 10 -21.41 62.84 9.90
C ASP A 10 -21.65 61.99 8.63
N GLN A 11 -21.50 62.60 7.44
CA GLN A 11 -21.59 61.88 6.18
C GLN A 11 -20.46 60.84 6.01
N VAL A 12 -19.24 61.18 6.42
CA VAL A 12 -18.08 60.24 6.37
C VAL A 12 -18.29 59.08 7.31
N PHE A 13 -18.78 59.33 8.55
CA PHE A 13 -19.06 58.25 9.49
C PHE A 13 -20.18 57.33 9.01
N ARG A 14 -21.25 57.87 8.46
CA ARG A 14 -22.33 57.09 7.89
C ARG A 14 -21.84 56.25 6.71
N LEU A 15 -21.06 56.82 5.81
CA LEU A 15 -20.47 56.07 4.70
C LEU A 15 -19.52 54.96 5.20
N ALA A 16 -18.71 55.23 6.20
CA ALA A 16 -17.81 54.23 6.79
C ALA A 16 -18.61 53.08 7.42
N ALA A 17 -19.71 53.37 8.11
CA ALA A 17 -20.58 52.34 8.64
C ALA A 17 -21.27 51.50 7.56
N GLU A 18 -21.73 52.12 6.48
CA GLU A 18 -22.33 51.43 5.32
C GLU A 18 -21.34 50.54 4.55
N GLN A 19 -20.05 50.92 4.49
CA GLN A 19 -19.00 50.14 3.87
C GLN A 19 -18.34 49.13 4.83
N SER A 20 -18.77 49.04 6.09
CA SER A 20 -18.26 48.05 7.02
C SER A 20 -18.56 46.63 6.57
N ARG A 21 -17.59 45.73 6.81
CA ARG A 21 -17.76 44.27 6.60
C ARG A 21 -18.49 43.61 7.76
N ASP A 22 -18.64 44.30 8.87
CA ASP A 22 -19.40 43.85 10.04
C ASP A 22 -20.80 44.47 10.05
N ALA A 23 -21.77 43.71 10.51
CA ALA A 23 -23.10 44.19 10.73
C ALA A 23 -23.11 45.18 11.91
N ILE A 24 -23.70 46.34 11.70
CA ILE A 24 -23.84 47.40 12.71
C ILE A 24 -25.32 47.67 12.96
N LEU A 25 -25.67 47.69 14.23
CA LEU A 25 -27.00 48.06 14.73
C LEU A 25 -26.80 49.08 15.83
N ILE A 26 -27.59 50.17 15.80
CA ILE A 26 -27.66 51.15 16.86
C ILE A 26 -29.09 51.17 17.40
N SER A 27 -29.25 51.14 18.72
CA SER A 27 -30.53 51.32 19.39
C SER A 27 -30.46 52.47 20.41
N ASP A 28 -31.61 53.05 20.71
CA ASP A 28 -31.75 54.09 21.72
C ASP A 28 -31.67 53.51 23.16
N LYS A 29 -31.85 54.40 24.16
CA LYS A 29 -31.85 54.03 25.60
C LYS A 29 -32.91 53.00 25.97
N ASP A 30 -34.02 52.92 25.23
CA ASP A 30 -35.12 51.99 25.44
C ASP A 30 -34.92 50.71 24.60
N ASN A 31 -33.72 50.55 24.03
CA ASN A 31 -33.31 49.44 23.17
C ASN A 31 -34.22 49.27 21.93
N GLN A 32 -34.66 50.40 21.34
CA GLN A 32 -35.35 50.42 20.07
C GLN A 32 -34.33 50.74 18.94
N ILE A 33 -34.31 49.95 17.87
CA ILE A 33 -33.39 50.10 16.75
C ILE A 33 -33.64 51.42 16.04
N ILE A 34 -32.60 52.25 15.90
CA ILE A 34 -32.64 53.55 15.20
C ILE A 34 -31.80 53.59 13.95
N TYR A 35 -30.87 52.65 13.80
CA TYR A 35 -30.00 52.53 12.61
C TYR A 35 -29.50 51.11 12.44
N VAL A 36 -29.42 50.67 11.18
CA VAL A 36 -28.72 49.46 10.76
C VAL A 36 -27.96 49.73 9.47
N ASN A 37 -26.81 49.12 9.29
CA ASN A 37 -26.04 49.23 8.03
C ASN A 37 -26.44 48.16 7.02
N ASN A 38 -25.92 48.29 5.80
CA ASN A 38 -26.19 47.34 4.71
C ASN A 38 -25.76 45.91 5.03
N MET A 39 -24.65 45.71 5.76
CA MET A 39 -24.21 44.39 6.17
C MET A 39 -25.15 43.71 7.16
N PHE A 40 -25.78 44.48 8.07
CA PHE A 40 -26.84 43.95 8.92
C PHE A 40 -27.97 43.34 8.08
N SER A 41 -28.44 44.07 7.07
CA SER A 41 -29.54 43.62 6.21
C SER A 41 -29.14 42.37 5.41
N GLN A 42 -27.91 42.30 4.91
CA GLN A 42 -27.41 41.13 4.21
C GLN A 42 -27.30 39.89 5.11
N LEU A 43 -26.85 40.06 6.35
CA LEU A 43 -26.64 38.96 7.29
C LEU A 43 -27.96 38.45 7.90
N THR A 44 -28.82 39.38 8.32
CA THR A 44 -30.07 39.05 9.05
C THR A 44 -31.26 38.87 8.13
N GLU A 45 -31.16 39.28 6.85
CA GLU A 45 -32.26 39.25 5.87
C GLU A 45 -33.43 40.17 6.22
N TYR A 46 -33.29 41.05 7.24
CA TYR A 46 -34.22 42.09 7.58
C TYR A 46 -33.79 43.39 6.88
N THR A 47 -34.75 44.08 6.28
CA THR A 47 -34.53 45.44 5.78
C THR A 47 -34.58 46.48 6.91
N GLU A 48 -34.04 47.69 6.66
CA GLU A 48 -34.14 48.80 7.62
C GLU A 48 -35.58 49.06 8.02
N ASP A 49 -36.53 49.10 7.08
CA ASP A 49 -37.96 49.27 7.34
C ASP A 49 -38.59 48.16 8.21
N ASP A 50 -38.01 46.96 8.14
CA ASP A 50 -38.49 45.83 8.96
C ASP A 50 -38.15 46.01 10.46
N VAL A 51 -37.08 46.75 10.78
CA VAL A 51 -36.48 46.72 12.12
C VAL A 51 -36.45 48.03 12.86
N ILE A 52 -36.49 49.17 12.20
CA ILE A 52 -36.52 50.49 12.87
C ILE A 52 -37.69 50.56 13.85
N GLY A 53 -37.41 51.02 15.06
CA GLY A 53 -38.37 51.11 16.17
C GLY A 53 -38.67 49.77 16.83
N LYS A 54 -38.04 48.66 16.40
CA LYS A 54 -38.21 47.35 17.07
C LYS A 54 -37.05 47.07 18.01
N ASN A 55 -37.29 46.17 18.97
CA ASN A 55 -36.23 45.68 19.85
C ASN A 55 -35.34 44.66 19.14
N PRO A 56 -33.98 44.68 19.29
CA PRO A 56 -33.04 43.70 18.71
C PRO A 56 -33.36 42.23 19.06
N SER A 57 -34.20 41.97 20.06
CA SER A 57 -34.65 40.62 20.39
C SER A 57 -35.39 39.90 19.25
N ILE A 58 -35.79 40.60 18.18
CA ILE A 58 -36.31 39.94 16.96
C ILE A 58 -35.34 38.95 16.33
N LEU A 59 -34.04 39.09 16.62
CA LEU A 59 -32.98 38.19 16.12
C LEU A 59 -32.82 36.96 17.02
N LYS A 60 -33.46 36.88 18.20
CA LYS A 60 -33.27 35.76 19.14
C LYS A 60 -33.55 34.42 18.47
N SER A 61 -32.57 33.52 18.54
CA SER A 61 -32.70 32.14 18.03
C SER A 61 -33.56 31.24 18.91
N GLY A 62 -33.64 31.52 20.21
CA GLY A 62 -34.22 30.65 21.24
C GLY A 62 -33.25 29.58 21.76
N ILE A 63 -31.98 29.60 21.34
CA ILE A 63 -30.94 28.63 21.78
C ILE A 63 -30.32 29.07 23.10
N GLN A 64 -30.07 30.39 23.31
CA GLN A 64 -29.56 30.92 24.56
C GLN A 64 -30.67 31.02 25.58
N THR A 65 -30.32 30.74 26.86
CA THR A 65 -31.26 30.83 27.98
C THR A 65 -31.47 32.29 28.39
N ASP A 66 -32.55 32.54 29.15
CA ASP A 66 -32.82 33.88 29.69
C ASP A 66 -31.74 34.33 30.68
N GLU A 67 -31.10 33.40 31.41
CA GLU A 67 -29.97 33.68 32.30
C GLU A 67 -28.76 34.21 31.49
N TYR A 68 -28.53 33.71 30.30
CA TYR A 68 -27.45 34.20 29.42
C TYR A 68 -27.67 35.67 29.05
N TYR A 69 -28.89 36.03 28.65
CA TYR A 69 -29.21 37.42 28.33
C TYR A 69 -29.20 38.31 29.55
N ALA A 70 -29.64 37.85 30.72
CA ALA A 70 -29.55 38.58 31.97
C ALA A 70 -28.09 38.91 32.34
N GLN A 71 -27.19 37.94 32.17
CA GLN A 71 -25.74 38.12 32.38
C GLN A 71 -25.13 39.11 31.39
N LEU A 72 -25.52 39.04 30.12
CA LEU A 72 -25.11 39.97 29.07
C LEU A 72 -25.44 41.41 29.47
N TRP A 73 -26.73 41.70 29.82
CA TRP A 73 -27.19 43.02 30.20
C TRP A 73 -26.57 43.50 31.52
N ALA A 74 -26.39 42.63 32.50
CA ALA A 74 -25.70 42.95 33.73
C ALA A 74 -24.24 43.38 33.49
N THR A 75 -23.56 42.72 32.53
CA THR A 75 -22.21 43.06 32.13
C THR A 75 -22.13 44.43 31.46
N ILE A 76 -23.09 44.76 30.57
CA ILE A 76 -23.17 46.07 29.92
C ILE A 76 -23.40 47.16 30.97
N ALA A 77 -24.31 46.94 31.89
CA ALA A 77 -24.61 47.90 32.96
C ALA A 77 -23.41 48.17 33.89
N GLN A 78 -22.58 47.14 34.15
CA GLN A 78 -21.43 47.25 35.04
C GLN A 78 -20.19 47.82 34.34
N LYS A 79 -19.92 47.38 33.08
CA LYS A 79 -18.67 47.67 32.38
C LYS A 79 -18.80 48.64 31.21
N GLY A 80 -20.03 48.99 30.82
CA GLY A 80 -20.29 49.79 29.63
C GLY A 80 -20.23 49.02 28.32
N GLU A 81 -19.74 47.77 28.31
CA GLU A 81 -19.67 46.93 27.12
C GLU A 81 -19.84 45.46 27.45
N TRP A 82 -20.16 44.67 26.40
CA TRP A 82 -20.17 43.21 26.42
C TRP A 82 -19.63 42.67 25.11
N ARG A 83 -18.84 41.60 25.18
CA ARG A 83 -18.35 40.83 24.04
C ARG A 83 -18.65 39.36 24.25
N GLY A 84 -19.16 38.71 23.23
CA GLY A 84 -19.47 37.29 23.32
C GLY A 84 -19.93 36.70 22.00
N GLU A 85 -20.29 35.45 22.05
CA GLU A 85 -20.75 34.69 20.90
C GLU A 85 -22.13 34.12 21.19
N LEU A 86 -23.04 34.22 20.22
CA LEU A 86 -24.41 33.73 20.39
C LEU A 86 -25.02 33.28 19.06
N TRP A 87 -26.09 32.50 19.16
CA TRP A 87 -26.89 32.10 18.01
C TRP A 87 -28.03 33.09 17.82
N ASN A 88 -28.16 33.63 16.64
CA ASN A 88 -29.28 34.41 16.19
C ASN A 88 -30.03 33.77 15.03
N ARG A 89 -31.18 34.33 14.67
CA ARG A 89 -32.07 33.85 13.63
C ARG A 89 -32.37 34.97 12.63
N ALA A 90 -32.10 34.73 11.35
CA ALA A 90 -32.46 35.60 10.26
C ALA A 90 -33.97 35.54 9.97
N LYS A 91 -34.46 36.47 9.14
CA LYS A 91 -35.90 36.59 8.77
C LYS A 91 -36.46 35.33 8.13
N SER A 92 -35.64 34.61 7.34
CA SER A 92 -36.00 33.29 6.72
C SER A 92 -36.10 32.15 7.72
N GLY A 93 -35.65 32.33 8.96
CA GLY A 93 -35.51 31.27 9.96
C GLY A 93 -34.12 30.63 10.01
N ARG A 94 -33.21 31.02 9.13
CA ARG A 94 -31.80 30.56 9.09
C ARG A 94 -31.11 30.93 10.39
N LEU A 95 -30.52 29.94 11.06
CA LEU A 95 -29.67 30.16 12.23
C LEU A 95 -28.26 30.53 11.81
N PHE A 96 -27.70 31.55 12.51
CA PHE A 96 -26.31 31.95 12.34
C PHE A 96 -25.66 32.19 13.70
N TYR A 97 -24.37 31.82 13.78
CA TYR A 97 -23.54 31.98 14.96
C TYR A 97 -22.66 33.20 14.78
N GLU A 98 -22.82 34.18 15.66
CA GLU A 98 -22.13 35.45 15.54
C GLU A 98 -21.22 35.72 16.74
N HIS A 99 -20.15 36.48 16.45
CA HIS A 99 -19.40 37.20 17.48
C HIS A 99 -19.91 38.62 17.53
N GLN A 100 -20.36 39.04 18.72
CA GLN A 100 -21.00 40.31 18.90
C GLN A 100 -20.29 41.15 19.97
N HIS A 101 -20.14 42.44 19.72
CA HIS A 101 -19.68 43.45 20.66
C HIS A 101 -20.76 44.52 20.81
N ILE A 102 -21.28 44.67 22.03
CA ILE A 102 -22.28 45.68 22.38
C ILE A 102 -21.63 46.70 23.31
N MET A 103 -21.79 47.99 22.98
CA MET A 103 -21.26 49.11 23.73
C MET A 103 -22.40 50.06 24.12
N ALA A 104 -22.44 50.46 25.37
CA ALA A 104 -23.34 51.52 25.85
C ALA A 104 -22.65 52.88 25.69
N ILE A 105 -23.33 53.83 25.07
CA ILE A 105 -22.87 55.21 24.91
C ILE A 105 -23.67 56.09 25.86
N ALA A 106 -22.94 56.67 26.82
CA ALA A 106 -23.54 57.54 27.85
C ALA A 106 -23.37 59.02 27.47
N ASP A 107 -24.25 59.86 28.01
CA ASP A 107 -24.11 61.31 27.96
C ASP A 107 -23.17 61.84 29.07
N ASP A 108 -22.99 63.17 29.12
CA ASP A 108 -22.13 63.83 30.11
C ASP A 108 -22.58 63.60 31.56
N SER A 109 -23.83 63.19 31.80
CA SER A 109 -24.36 62.82 33.12
C SER A 109 -24.10 61.37 33.53
N GLY A 110 -23.54 60.54 32.59
CA GLY A 110 -23.32 59.12 32.75
C GLY A 110 -24.56 58.26 32.46
N ALA A 111 -25.66 58.83 31.96
CA ALA A 111 -26.84 58.09 31.58
C ALA A 111 -26.71 57.52 30.14
N THR A 112 -26.96 56.24 29.97
CA THR A 112 -26.90 55.58 28.66
C THR A 112 -27.93 56.17 27.72
N GLN A 113 -27.49 56.64 26.55
CA GLN A 113 -28.34 57.21 25.50
C GLN A 113 -28.53 56.26 24.33
N TYR A 114 -27.47 55.48 24.01
CA TYR A 114 -27.50 54.56 22.87
C TYR A 114 -26.74 53.26 23.18
N TYR A 115 -27.09 52.20 22.45
CA TYR A 115 -26.31 50.98 22.37
C TYR A 115 -25.84 50.79 20.94
N ILE A 116 -24.52 50.51 20.75
CA ILE A 116 -23.96 50.17 19.47
C ILE A 116 -23.61 48.67 19.51
N SER A 117 -24.16 47.92 18.59
CA SER A 117 -23.88 46.51 18.42
C SER A 117 -23.16 46.28 17.09
N ILE A 118 -21.98 45.68 17.14
CA ILE A 118 -21.19 45.29 15.96
C ILE A 118 -21.03 43.79 16.00
N PHE A 119 -21.38 43.11 14.91
CA PHE A 119 -21.31 41.66 14.87
C PHE A 119 -21.05 41.11 13.48
N TYR A 120 -20.47 39.89 13.43
CA TYR A 120 -20.19 39.17 12.21
C TYR A 120 -20.45 37.67 12.33
N ASP A 121 -20.84 37.04 11.19
CA ASP A 121 -21.19 35.62 11.14
C ASP A 121 -19.92 34.75 11.20
N ARG A 122 -19.89 33.82 12.16
CA ARG A 122 -18.85 32.80 12.33
C ARG A 122 -19.36 31.37 12.08
N THR A 123 -20.58 31.23 11.55
CA THR A 123 -21.20 29.91 11.34
C THR A 123 -20.33 29.02 10.49
N ARG A 124 -19.74 29.57 9.42
CA ARG A 124 -18.85 28.84 8.53
C ARG A 124 -17.58 28.34 9.27
N GLN A 125 -16.91 29.24 10.01
CA GLN A 125 -15.71 28.89 10.77
C GLN A 125 -16.00 27.85 11.85
N LEU A 126 -17.15 27.97 12.52
CA LEU A 126 -17.57 26.98 13.51
C LEU A 126 -17.81 25.60 12.88
N ARG A 127 -18.50 25.55 11.75
CA ARG A 127 -18.74 24.30 11.00
C ARG A 127 -17.43 23.70 10.50
N GLU A 128 -16.55 24.50 9.94
CA GLU A 128 -15.22 24.07 9.48
C GLU A 128 -14.40 23.50 10.64
N ALA A 129 -14.39 24.17 11.80
CA ALA A 129 -13.70 23.70 12.99
C ALA A 129 -14.30 22.39 13.53
N GLN A 130 -15.62 22.25 13.54
CA GLN A 130 -16.29 21.01 13.95
C GLN A 130 -15.97 19.86 12.98
N THR A 131 -16.05 20.13 11.66
CA THR A 131 -15.72 19.16 10.63
C THR A 131 -14.26 18.73 10.72
N LYS A 132 -13.34 19.68 10.94
CA LYS A 132 -11.92 19.38 11.13
C LYS A 132 -11.69 18.48 12.35
N ARG A 133 -12.28 18.81 13.50
CA ARG A 133 -12.19 17.99 14.73
C ARG A 133 -12.77 16.59 14.53
N PHE A 134 -13.87 16.48 13.79
CA PHE A 134 -14.46 15.19 13.45
C PHE A 134 -13.50 14.38 12.57
N ASN A 135 -12.99 14.98 11.48
CA ASN A 135 -12.08 14.32 10.55
C ASN A 135 -10.72 13.93 11.16
N GLU A 136 -10.30 14.61 12.23
CA GLU A 136 -9.08 14.24 12.97
C GLU A 136 -9.22 12.91 13.71
N ARG A 137 -10.43 12.43 13.97
CA ARG A 137 -10.70 11.24 14.80
C ARG A 137 -11.57 10.19 14.13
N TYR A 138 -12.25 10.54 13.03
CA TYR A 138 -13.17 9.67 12.31
C TYR A 138 -12.86 9.66 10.82
N ASP A 139 -13.05 8.51 10.20
CA ASP A 139 -12.97 8.36 8.75
C ASP A 139 -14.19 8.99 8.08
N ARG A 140 -13.98 9.79 7.04
CA ARG A 140 -15.05 10.56 6.37
C ARG A 140 -16.07 9.68 5.66
N LYS A 141 -15.63 8.56 5.08
CA LYS A 141 -16.47 7.69 4.24
C LYS A 141 -17.32 6.76 5.10
N THR A 142 -16.70 6.13 6.08
CA THR A 142 -17.32 5.09 6.91
C THR A 142 -17.93 5.61 8.21
N GLN A 143 -17.57 6.83 8.63
CA GLN A 143 -17.96 7.40 9.93
C GLN A 143 -17.53 6.52 11.13
N LEU A 144 -16.58 5.62 10.92
CA LEU A 144 -15.91 4.87 11.97
C LEU A 144 -14.76 5.69 12.57
N PRO A 145 -14.37 5.45 13.82
CA PRO A 145 -13.08 5.89 14.34
C PRO A 145 -11.97 5.62 13.34
N ASN A 146 -11.04 6.57 13.19
CA ASN A 146 -9.85 6.38 12.38
C ASN A 146 -8.71 5.77 13.23
N GLU A 147 -7.57 5.53 12.61
CA GLU A 147 -6.38 4.99 13.25
C GLU A 147 -5.98 5.78 14.50
N ARG A 148 -5.95 7.11 14.43
CA ARG A 148 -5.60 7.96 15.58
C ARG A 148 -6.51 7.74 16.79
N LYS A 149 -7.81 7.63 16.54
CA LYS A 149 -8.77 7.36 17.62
C LYS A 149 -8.67 5.93 18.15
N LEU A 150 -8.28 4.97 17.30
CA LEU A 150 -7.95 3.60 17.72
C LEU A 150 -6.76 3.60 18.67
N GLN A 151 -5.68 4.32 18.35
CA GLN A 151 -4.51 4.48 19.23
C GLN A 151 -4.88 5.13 20.57
N GLU A 152 -5.70 6.20 20.55
CA GLU A 152 -6.20 6.84 21.78
C GLU A 152 -7.01 5.86 22.63
N TYR A 153 -7.84 5.01 21.99
CA TYR A 153 -8.66 4.01 22.69
C TYR A 153 -7.80 2.92 23.33
N VAL A 154 -6.84 2.35 22.61
CA VAL A 154 -5.90 1.35 23.14
C VAL A 154 -5.14 1.92 24.34
N LYS A 155 -4.59 3.14 24.22
CA LYS A 155 -3.92 3.83 25.33
C LYS A 155 -4.84 4.08 26.53
N SER A 156 -6.16 4.17 26.33
CA SER A 156 -7.12 4.32 27.43
C SER A 156 -7.41 3.03 28.18
N LEU A 157 -7.31 1.87 27.50
CA LEU A 157 -7.50 0.55 28.11
C LEU A 157 -6.43 0.27 29.15
N SER A 158 -5.21 0.75 28.94
CA SER A 158 -4.06 0.55 29.82
C SER A 158 -4.12 1.31 31.14
N LYS A 159 -4.77 2.45 31.18
CA LYS A 159 -4.91 3.20 32.45
C LYS A 159 -5.67 2.41 33.52
N ASN A 160 -6.37 1.36 33.14
CA ASN A 160 -7.09 0.45 34.02
C ASN A 160 -6.35 -0.89 34.24
N GLN A 161 -5.11 -0.87 34.53
CA GLN A 161 -4.11 -1.85 35.01
C GLN A 161 -4.33 -3.37 34.82
N GLN A 162 -5.41 -3.89 34.20
CA GLN A 162 -5.68 -5.34 34.06
C GLN A 162 -6.57 -5.79 32.89
N THR A 163 -6.84 -5.01 31.89
CA THR A 163 -7.74 -5.45 30.81
C THR A 163 -6.98 -5.98 29.61
N SER A 164 -6.86 -7.31 29.55
CA SER A 164 -6.55 -8.00 28.29
C SER A 164 -7.71 -7.80 27.31
N PHE A 165 -7.39 -7.63 26.03
CA PHE A 165 -8.36 -7.50 24.95
C PHE A 165 -8.01 -8.42 23.79
N THR A 166 -8.98 -8.72 22.94
CA THR A 166 -8.76 -9.37 21.65
C THR A 166 -8.78 -8.28 20.58
N TYR A 167 -7.71 -8.21 19.79
CA TYR A 167 -7.60 -7.37 18.64
C TYR A 167 -7.85 -8.20 17.38
N ILE A 168 -8.77 -7.76 16.54
CA ILE A 168 -9.11 -8.40 15.28
C ILE A 168 -8.85 -7.39 14.19
N THR A 169 -7.97 -7.71 13.26
CA THR A 169 -7.72 -6.91 12.07
C THR A 169 -8.25 -7.63 10.85
N PHE A 170 -8.75 -6.90 9.87
CA PHE A 170 -9.21 -7.50 8.63
C PHE A 170 -9.06 -6.52 7.47
N ASN A 171 -8.79 -7.10 6.30
CA ASN A 171 -8.54 -6.35 5.08
C ASN A 171 -9.39 -6.90 3.93
N TYR A 172 -10.10 -6.01 3.26
CA TYR A 172 -10.83 -6.31 2.03
C TYR A 172 -9.90 -6.12 0.83
N LEU A 173 -9.40 -7.23 0.26
CA LEU A 173 -8.37 -7.23 -0.78
C LEU A 173 -8.89 -6.65 -2.09
N ASP A 174 -10.18 -6.88 -2.39
CA ASP A 174 -10.80 -6.52 -3.67
C ASP A 174 -11.04 -5.02 -3.87
N LEU A 175 -10.79 -4.16 -2.87
CA LEU A 175 -11.12 -2.74 -2.94
C LEU A 175 -10.46 -2.04 -4.13
N LYS A 176 -9.23 -2.42 -4.48
CA LYS A 176 -8.50 -1.86 -5.62
C LYS A 176 -9.18 -2.25 -6.94
N ASP A 177 -9.58 -3.50 -7.07
CA ASP A 177 -10.23 -4.03 -8.27
C ASP A 177 -11.64 -3.49 -8.42
N ILE A 178 -12.38 -3.36 -7.30
CA ILE A 178 -13.69 -2.70 -7.25
C ILE A 178 -13.58 -1.25 -7.74
N ASN A 179 -12.58 -0.49 -7.24
CA ASN A 179 -12.36 0.88 -7.66
C ASN A 179 -12.00 1.00 -9.15
N SER A 180 -11.17 0.09 -9.66
CA SER A 180 -10.75 0.10 -11.06
C SER A 180 -11.90 -0.31 -12.00
N THR A 181 -12.77 -1.23 -11.57
CA THR A 181 -13.86 -1.78 -12.38
C THR A 181 -15.12 -0.92 -12.35
N TYR A 182 -15.50 -0.42 -11.16
CA TYR A 182 -16.79 0.26 -10.95
C TYR A 182 -16.66 1.74 -10.59
N GLY A 183 -15.43 2.23 -10.45
CA GLY A 183 -15.16 3.60 -10.05
C GLY A 183 -15.06 3.81 -8.54
N THR A 184 -14.41 4.91 -8.14
CA THR A 184 -14.15 5.23 -6.73
C THR A 184 -15.41 5.51 -5.90
N GLU A 185 -16.46 6.03 -6.53
CA GLU A 185 -17.76 6.26 -5.84
C GLU A 185 -18.41 4.94 -5.41
N PHE A 186 -18.32 3.91 -6.25
CA PHE A 186 -18.83 2.58 -5.92
C PHE A 186 -18.01 1.95 -4.78
N GLY A 187 -16.67 2.09 -4.82
CA GLY A 187 -15.81 1.64 -3.73
C GLY A 187 -16.07 2.36 -2.40
N ASP A 188 -16.45 3.64 -2.45
CA ASP A 188 -16.84 4.40 -1.26
C ASP A 188 -18.17 3.88 -0.66
N LEU A 189 -19.14 3.51 -1.51
CA LEU A 189 -20.38 2.86 -1.06
C LEU A 189 -20.10 1.47 -0.48
N PHE A 190 -19.24 0.67 -1.12
CA PHE A 190 -18.80 -0.62 -0.62
C PHE A 190 -18.20 -0.51 0.79
N LEU A 191 -17.30 0.45 1.01
CA LEU A 191 -16.72 0.74 2.33
C LEU A 191 -17.78 1.18 3.36
N SER A 192 -18.80 1.92 2.93
CA SER A 192 -19.90 2.35 3.80
C SER A 192 -20.76 1.17 4.24
N GLU A 193 -21.05 0.23 3.35
CA GLU A 193 -21.78 -1.01 3.66
C GLU A 193 -20.99 -1.91 4.62
N ILE A 194 -19.67 -2.03 4.42
CA ILE A 194 -18.78 -2.71 5.39
C ILE A 194 -18.92 -2.06 6.78
N ALA A 195 -18.87 -0.75 6.85
CA ALA A 195 -18.99 -0.04 8.13
C ALA A 195 -20.36 -0.24 8.80
N LEU A 196 -21.43 -0.30 8.03
CA LEU A 196 -22.78 -0.64 8.54
C LEU A 196 -22.83 -2.06 9.09
N ARG A 197 -22.25 -3.01 8.36
CA ARG A 197 -22.13 -4.42 8.79
C ARG A 197 -21.33 -4.53 10.09
N ILE A 198 -20.18 -3.87 10.19
CA ILE A 198 -19.38 -3.84 11.42
C ILE A 198 -20.19 -3.29 12.59
N LYS A 199 -20.93 -2.21 12.39
CA LYS A 199 -21.79 -1.64 13.42
C LYS A 199 -22.91 -2.59 13.86
N SER A 200 -23.40 -3.45 12.96
CA SER A 200 -24.43 -4.46 13.28
C SER A 200 -23.91 -5.66 14.06
N LEU A 201 -22.60 -5.98 13.96
CA LEU A 201 -21.98 -7.14 14.64
C LEU A 201 -22.03 -7.05 16.16
N GLY A 202 -22.11 -5.86 16.74
CA GLY A 202 -22.03 -5.74 18.19
C GLY A 202 -22.73 -4.52 18.78
N HIS A 203 -23.95 -4.70 19.24
CA HIS A 203 -24.54 -3.74 20.13
C HIS A 203 -23.70 -3.62 21.44
N ARG A 204 -22.84 -2.58 21.53
CA ARG A 204 -22.16 -2.08 22.73
C ARG A 204 -20.90 -2.78 23.24
N LYS A 205 -20.35 -3.81 22.57
CA LYS A 205 -19.17 -4.53 23.09
C LYS A 205 -17.88 -4.37 22.28
N PHE A 206 -17.94 -3.77 21.10
CA PHE A 206 -16.75 -3.63 20.23
C PHE A 206 -16.39 -2.17 20.03
N PHE A 207 -15.09 -1.89 20.03
CA PHE A 207 -14.57 -0.68 19.44
C PHE A 207 -14.13 -1.01 18.03
N ALA A 208 -14.69 -0.33 17.03
CA ALA A 208 -14.35 -0.53 15.63
C ALA A 208 -13.67 0.69 15.06
N ALA A 209 -12.69 0.50 14.19
CA ALA A 209 -11.98 1.57 13.49
C ALA A 209 -11.70 1.17 12.04
N ARG A 210 -11.60 2.17 11.16
CA ARG A 210 -11.00 2.03 9.83
C ARG A 210 -9.59 2.59 9.88
N ILE A 211 -8.61 1.83 9.40
CA ILE A 211 -7.21 2.20 9.44
C ILE A 211 -6.83 2.91 8.13
N SER A 212 -6.88 2.20 7.01
CA SER A 212 -6.59 2.74 5.68
C SER A 212 -7.17 1.81 4.61
N GLY A 213 -7.35 2.28 3.37
CA GLY A 213 -7.79 1.43 2.27
C GLY A 213 -8.98 0.53 2.62
N GLY A 214 -8.83 -0.77 2.45
CA GLY A 214 -9.77 -1.83 2.86
C GLY A 214 -9.56 -2.36 4.28
N GLN A 215 -8.65 -1.76 5.06
CA GLN A 215 -8.25 -2.26 6.37
C GLN A 215 -9.10 -1.67 7.51
N PHE A 216 -9.56 -2.56 8.39
CA PHE A 216 -10.34 -2.24 9.58
C PHE A 216 -9.80 -2.99 10.79
N ALA A 217 -10.18 -2.51 11.96
CA ALA A 217 -9.87 -3.16 13.23
C ALA A 217 -11.08 -3.21 14.16
N LEU A 218 -11.16 -4.28 14.94
CA LEU A 218 -12.11 -4.43 16.05
C LEU A 218 -11.32 -4.72 17.33
N ILE A 219 -11.73 -4.09 18.43
CA ILE A 219 -11.24 -4.41 19.78
C ILE A 219 -12.44 -4.89 20.61
N THR A 220 -12.27 -6.06 21.21
CA THR A 220 -13.28 -6.63 22.11
C THR A 220 -12.62 -7.04 23.43
N PRO A 221 -13.33 -6.99 24.56
CA PRO A 221 -12.82 -7.55 25.81
C PRO A 221 -12.41 -9.01 25.64
N TYR A 222 -11.27 -9.39 26.21
CA TYR A 222 -10.81 -10.77 26.18
C TYR A 222 -11.77 -11.68 26.94
N GLN A 223 -12.14 -12.80 26.33
CA GLN A 223 -12.97 -13.84 26.93
C GLN A 223 -12.11 -15.04 27.31
N SER A 224 -12.02 -15.36 28.59
CA SER A 224 -11.18 -16.44 29.10
C SER A 224 -11.67 -17.85 28.73
N GLN A 225 -12.98 -18.03 28.45
CA GLN A 225 -13.56 -19.34 28.10
C GLN A 225 -13.36 -19.63 26.60
N GLN A 226 -12.48 -20.57 26.30
CA GLN A 226 -12.06 -20.93 24.94
C GLN A 226 -13.20 -21.29 23.97
N PRO A 227 -14.22 -22.14 24.32
CA PRO A 227 -15.28 -22.47 23.35
C PRO A 227 -16.13 -21.26 22.95
N GLN A 228 -16.45 -20.38 23.89
CA GLN A 228 -17.25 -19.18 23.63
C GLN A 228 -16.49 -18.16 22.79
N ARG A 229 -15.18 -18.00 23.05
CA ARG A 229 -14.30 -17.12 22.30
C ARG A 229 -14.18 -17.54 20.85
N LEU A 230 -13.91 -18.84 20.60
CA LEU A 230 -13.80 -19.40 19.24
C LEU A 230 -15.11 -19.21 18.47
N SER A 231 -16.26 -19.51 19.08
CA SER A 231 -17.57 -19.32 18.46
C SER A 231 -17.85 -17.85 18.12
N ALA A 232 -17.44 -16.91 18.97
CA ALA A 232 -17.59 -15.48 18.70
C ALA A 232 -16.69 -15.03 17.53
N LEU A 233 -15.44 -15.50 17.47
CA LEU A 233 -14.52 -15.19 16.38
C LEU A 233 -15.00 -15.76 15.03
N GLN A 234 -15.50 -17.01 15.03
CA GLN A 234 -16.08 -17.65 13.85
C GLN A 234 -17.34 -16.91 13.36
N HIS A 235 -18.17 -16.43 14.30
CA HIS A 235 -19.34 -15.63 13.92
C HIS A 235 -18.91 -14.31 13.26
N ILE A 236 -17.95 -13.59 13.86
CA ILE A 236 -17.42 -12.35 13.29
C ILE A 236 -16.84 -12.60 11.90
N ALA A 237 -16.01 -13.65 11.75
CA ALA A 237 -15.38 -13.96 10.47
C ALA A 237 -16.43 -14.29 9.38
N ARG A 238 -17.46 -15.04 9.71
CA ARG A 238 -18.56 -15.38 8.80
C ARG A 238 -19.31 -14.13 8.34
N GLU A 239 -19.65 -13.24 9.24
CA GLU A 239 -20.34 -12.01 8.93
C GLU A 239 -19.48 -11.06 8.07
N LEU A 240 -18.17 -10.98 8.33
CA LEU A 240 -17.27 -10.15 7.53
C LEU A 240 -17.08 -10.68 6.10
N LYS A 241 -17.09 -12.01 5.91
CA LYS A 241 -16.95 -12.68 4.61
C LYS A 241 -18.27 -12.80 3.85
N ALA A 242 -19.40 -12.50 4.48
CA ALA A 242 -20.70 -12.61 3.82
C ALA A 242 -20.84 -11.62 2.65
N PRO A 243 -21.60 -11.95 1.59
CA PRO A 243 -21.79 -11.07 0.44
C PRO A 243 -22.29 -9.69 0.83
N ILE A 244 -21.85 -8.66 0.12
CA ILE A 244 -22.21 -7.25 0.35
C ILE A 244 -23.00 -6.74 -0.85
N VAL A 245 -24.17 -6.20 -0.60
CA VAL A 245 -25.01 -5.61 -1.65
C VAL A 245 -24.71 -4.12 -1.76
N VAL A 246 -24.27 -3.68 -2.95
CA VAL A 246 -24.01 -2.29 -3.27
C VAL A 246 -24.75 -1.94 -4.55
N GLN A 247 -25.70 -1.00 -4.51
CA GLN A 247 -26.48 -0.57 -5.69
C GLN A 247 -27.02 -1.74 -6.53
N ASP A 248 -27.76 -2.66 -5.89
CA ASP A 248 -28.37 -3.85 -6.52
C ASP A 248 -27.37 -4.89 -7.07
N ARG A 249 -26.08 -4.79 -6.72
CA ARG A 249 -25.05 -5.77 -7.04
C ARG A 249 -24.58 -6.48 -5.79
N GLU A 250 -24.50 -7.78 -5.84
CA GLU A 250 -23.96 -8.63 -4.80
C GLU A 250 -22.46 -8.85 -5.04
N ILE A 251 -21.62 -8.41 -4.09
CA ILE A 251 -20.17 -8.57 -4.11
C ILE A 251 -19.79 -9.64 -3.10
N PHE A 252 -19.00 -10.63 -3.52
CA PHE A 252 -18.44 -11.67 -2.68
C PHE A 252 -17.02 -11.25 -2.27
N PRO A 253 -16.81 -10.64 -1.08
CA PRO A 253 -15.54 -10.02 -0.76
C PRO A 253 -14.47 -11.06 -0.38
N GLN A 254 -13.24 -10.85 -0.82
CA GLN A 254 -12.06 -11.53 -0.31
C GLN A 254 -11.56 -10.79 0.93
N VAL A 255 -11.68 -11.44 2.09
CA VAL A 255 -11.35 -10.84 3.38
C VAL A 255 -10.31 -11.67 4.11
N GLU A 256 -9.20 -11.06 4.42
CA GLU A 256 -8.21 -11.63 5.35
C GLU A 256 -8.49 -11.16 6.76
N ILE A 257 -8.46 -12.09 7.73
CA ILE A 257 -8.78 -11.80 9.12
C ILE A 257 -7.66 -12.33 10.01
N GLY A 258 -7.02 -11.43 10.74
CA GLY A 258 -6.00 -11.73 11.74
C GLY A 258 -6.53 -11.48 13.15
N VAL A 259 -6.20 -12.34 14.08
CA VAL A 259 -6.64 -12.28 15.48
C VAL A 259 -5.45 -12.31 16.42
N LEU A 260 -5.28 -11.28 17.23
CA LEU A 260 -4.35 -11.23 18.35
C LEU A 260 -5.16 -11.43 19.64
N GLU A 261 -5.03 -12.60 20.24
CA GLU A 261 -5.69 -12.92 21.50
C GLU A 261 -4.89 -12.39 22.69
N GLN A 262 -5.58 -12.02 23.74
CA GLN A 262 -5.02 -11.61 25.02
C GLN A 262 -3.92 -10.53 24.88
N ALA A 263 -4.17 -9.56 24.01
CA ALA A 263 -3.25 -8.44 23.85
C ALA A 263 -3.19 -7.60 25.14
N HIS A 264 -1.98 -7.26 25.55
CA HIS A 264 -1.69 -6.31 26.62
C HIS A 264 -1.12 -5.03 26.00
N GLU A 265 -1.41 -3.88 26.61
CA GLU A 265 -0.98 -2.58 26.06
C GLU A 265 0.53 -2.44 25.91
N GLN A 266 1.30 -2.92 26.89
CA GLN A 266 2.77 -2.80 26.87
C GLN A 266 3.42 -3.56 25.70
N GLU A 267 2.70 -4.48 25.08
CA GLU A 267 3.12 -5.31 23.97
C GLU A 267 2.44 -4.92 22.65
N PHE A 268 1.44 -3.99 22.69
CA PHE A 268 0.63 -3.65 21.54
C PHE A 268 1.16 -2.39 20.85
N ASP A 269 1.90 -2.61 19.78
CA ASP A 269 2.32 -1.54 18.87
C ASP A 269 1.43 -1.53 17.62
N LEU A 270 0.52 -0.56 17.58
CA LEU A 270 -0.44 -0.47 16.49
C LEU A 270 0.22 -0.22 15.12
N GLU A 271 1.35 0.49 15.08
CA GLU A 271 2.05 0.78 13.81
C GLU A 271 2.51 -0.50 13.12
N LEU A 272 2.90 -1.51 13.89
CA LEU A 272 3.27 -2.82 13.35
C LEU A 272 2.08 -3.60 12.75
N PHE A 273 0.86 -3.34 13.21
CA PHE A 273 -0.35 -4.02 12.73
C PHE A 273 -1.10 -3.26 11.64
N THR A 274 -0.77 -1.98 11.41
CA THR A 274 -1.45 -1.14 10.40
C THR A 274 -0.75 -1.16 9.05
N HIS A 275 0.55 -1.48 9.00
CA HIS A 275 1.37 -1.43 7.79
C HIS A 275 1.78 -2.80 7.23
N SER A 276 1.41 -3.91 7.89
CA SER A 276 1.76 -5.24 7.40
C SER A 276 0.74 -5.75 6.38
N GLU A 277 1.18 -5.98 5.16
CA GLU A 277 0.51 -6.87 4.22
C GLU A 277 0.56 -8.29 4.80
N TYR A 278 -0.60 -8.91 5.00
CA TYR A 278 -0.82 -10.07 5.88
C TYR A 278 -0.30 -11.41 5.35
N ASP A 279 0.17 -11.49 4.10
CA ASP A 279 0.53 -12.75 3.43
C ASP A 279 1.71 -13.51 4.06
N SER A 280 2.60 -12.84 4.78
CA SER A 280 3.80 -13.45 5.36
C SER A 280 3.59 -14.07 6.76
N HIS A 281 2.39 -13.98 7.34
CA HIS A 281 2.17 -14.28 8.76
C HIS A 281 1.22 -15.44 9.03
N ARG A 282 0.85 -16.18 7.99
CA ARG A 282 0.11 -17.42 8.15
C ARG A 282 1.01 -18.46 8.83
N ASP A 283 0.72 -18.78 10.08
CA ASP A 283 1.16 -20.05 10.65
C ASP A 283 0.29 -21.17 10.04
N PRO A 284 0.82 -21.99 9.14
CA PRO A 284 0.04 -23.06 8.50
C PRO A 284 -0.54 -24.05 9.50
N ALA A 285 0.06 -24.17 10.68
CA ALA A 285 -0.34 -25.11 11.73
C ALA A 285 -1.48 -24.55 12.62
N SER A 286 -1.70 -23.23 12.65
CA SER A 286 -2.71 -22.59 13.49
C SER A 286 -3.86 -21.95 12.69
N SER A 287 -3.85 -22.04 11.35
CA SER A 287 -4.89 -21.43 10.50
C SER A 287 -6.19 -22.24 10.58
N ASN A 288 -7.20 -21.66 11.21
CA ASN A 288 -8.59 -22.05 10.96
C ASN A 288 -8.96 -21.56 9.53
N GLN A 289 -9.87 -22.22 8.83
CA GLN A 289 -10.29 -21.81 7.47
C GLN A 289 -10.84 -20.38 7.41
N ASP A 290 -11.21 -19.78 8.56
CA ASP A 290 -11.88 -18.48 8.65
C ASP A 290 -10.98 -17.31 9.05
N PHE A 291 -9.93 -17.54 9.83
CA PHE A 291 -9.00 -16.52 10.32
C PHE A 291 -7.68 -17.16 10.78
N TYR A 292 -6.63 -16.37 10.92
CA TYR A 292 -5.33 -16.78 11.47
C TYR A 292 -5.02 -16.05 12.77
N TYR A 293 -4.24 -16.71 13.64
CA TYR A 293 -3.77 -16.09 14.87
C TYR A 293 -2.47 -15.33 14.63
N ILE A 294 -2.43 -14.10 15.16
CA ILE A 294 -1.22 -13.29 15.23
C ILE A 294 -0.58 -13.59 16.59
N ASN A 295 0.65 -14.09 16.60
CA ASN A 295 1.39 -14.38 17.83
C ASN A 295 2.58 -13.41 18.00
N GLN A 296 3.26 -13.49 19.18
CA GLN A 296 4.42 -12.65 19.49
C GLN A 296 5.58 -12.89 18.51
N SER A 297 5.78 -14.13 18.04
CA SER A 297 6.82 -14.44 17.04
C SER A 297 6.57 -13.76 15.69
N ASN A 298 5.31 -13.54 15.32
CA ASN A 298 4.94 -12.78 14.13
C ASN A 298 5.26 -11.28 14.30
N LYS A 299 5.11 -10.75 15.52
CA LYS A 299 5.48 -9.35 15.83
C LYS A 299 6.99 -9.12 15.65
N ASP A 300 7.80 -10.01 16.18
CA ASP A 300 9.25 -9.95 16.01
C ASP A 300 9.63 -10.11 14.54
N LYS A 301 8.97 -11.00 13.81
CA LYS A 301 9.19 -11.19 12.37
C LYS A 301 8.83 -9.95 11.54
N ILE A 302 7.73 -9.26 11.86
CA ILE A 302 7.35 -8.01 11.19
C ILE A 302 8.41 -6.93 11.41
N ARG A 303 8.89 -6.80 12.64
CA ARG A 303 9.96 -5.84 12.96
C ARG A 303 11.24 -6.19 12.21
N ASP A 304 11.62 -7.47 12.20
CA ASP A 304 12.83 -7.94 11.52
C ASP A 304 12.73 -7.73 10.01
N GLU A 305 11.57 -7.97 9.39
CA GLU A 305 11.32 -7.68 7.98
C GLU A 305 11.38 -6.18 7.66
N PHE A 306 10.81 -5.33 8.52
CA PHE A 306 10.92 -3.87 8.35
C PHE A 306 12.37 -3.39 8.48
N GLU A 307 13.10 -3.87 9.50
CA GLU A 307 14.51 -3.56 9.67
C GLU A 307 15.33 -4.05 8.48
N LEU A 308 15.02 -5.26 7.95
CA LEU A 308 15.66 -5.79 6.76
C LEU A 308 15.36 -4.94 5.52
N ALA A 309 14.12 -4.43 5.35
CA ALA A 309 13.78 -3.52 4.26
C ALA A 309 14.56 -2.20 4.32
N GLN A 310 14.74 -1.64 5.52
CA GLN A 310 15.57 -0.44 5.71
C GLN A 310 17.04 -0.71 5.38
N ARG A 311 17.58 -1.84 5.84
CA ARG A 311 18.95 -2.28 5.52
C ARG A 311 19.12 -2.50 4.02
N LEU A 312 18.13 -3.09 3.35
CA LEU A 312 18.12 -3.31 1.90
C LEU A 312 18.19 -1.99 1.12
N GLN A 313 17.41 -0.97 1.52
CA GLN A 313 17.48 0.36 0.91
C GLN A 313 18.84 1.02 1.08
N LEU A 314 19.45 0.88 2.25
CA LEU A 314 20.80 1.38 2.53
C LEU A 314 21.84 0.62 1.71
N ALA A 315 21.74 -0.70 1.61
CA ALA A 315 22.65 -1.55 0.83
C ALA A 315 22.62 -1.19 -0.66
N LEU A 316 21.43 -0.93 -1.23
CA LEU A 316 21.30 -0.43 -2.62
C LEU A 316 22.02 0.92 -2.83
N LYS A 317 21.97 1.78 -1.83
CA LYS A 317 22.61 3.10 -1.89
C LYS A 317 24.13 3.04 -1.69
N ASN A 318 24.59 2.14 -0.82
CA ASN A 318 26.00 2.00 -0.44
C ASN A 318 26.79 1.05 -1.35
N ASP A 319 26.11 0.33 -2.26
CA ASP A 319 26.74 -0.65 -3.16
C ASP A 319 27.24 -1.91 -2.42
N ASP A 320 26.47 -2.40 -1.44
CA ASP A 320 26.85 -3.50 -0.56
C ASP A 320 26.53 -4.91 -1.15
N PHE A 321 26.12 -4.97 -2.41
CA PHE A 321 25.83 -6.23 -3.09
C PHE A 321 26.93 -6.64 -4.05
N GLU A 322 27.09 -7.95 -4.20
CA GLU A 322 27.97 -8.56 -5.19
C GLU A 322 27.18 -9.40 -6.19
N ILE A 323 27.66 -9.46 -7.44
CA ILE A 323 27.11 -10.33 -8.48
C ILE A 323 27.97 -11.58 -8.58
N TYR A 324 27.36 -12.72 -8.36
CA TYR A 324 27.92 -14.04 -8.62
C TYR A 324 27.38 -14.58 -9.94
N PHE A 325 28.13 -15.49 -10.56
CA PHE A 325 27.80 -16.05 -11.86
C PHE A 325 27.76 -17.55 -11.77
N GLN A 326 26.66 -18.15 -12.23
CA GLN A 326 26.58 -19.60 -12.34
C GLN A 326 26.66 -20.00 -13.81
N PRO A 327 27.68 -20.83 -14.19
CA PRO A 327 27.88 -21.24 -15.58
C PRO A 327 26.71 -22.05 -16.13
N GLN A 328 26.30 -21.73 -17.36
CA GLN A 328 25.42 -22.53 -18.21
C GLN A 328 26.26 -23.25 -19.25
N VAL A 329 26.25 -24.57 -19.17
CA VAL A 329 27.13 -25.40 -20.00
C VAL A 329 26.35 -26.13 -21.08
N SER A 330 26.98 -26.34 -22.22
CA SER A 330 26.46 -27.20 -23.29
C SER A 330 26.33 -28.65 -22.79
N SER A 331 25.17 -29.25 -22.98
CA SER A 331 24.94 -30.66 -22.64
C SER A 331 25.83 -31.61 -23.42
N LEU A 332 26.32 -31.21 -24.63
CA LEU A 332 27.08 -32.05 -25.56
C LEU A 332 28.57 -32.07 -25.26
N ASP A 333 29.18 -30.89 -25.07
CA ASP A 333 30.65 -30.76 -25.01
C ASP A 333 31.11 -30.07 -23.72
N GLN A 334 30.20 -29.80 -22.79
CA GLN A 334 30.45 -29.21 -21.46
C GLN A 334 31.15 -27.83 -21.50
N ARG A 335 31.11 -27.14 -22.64
CA ARG A 335 31.62 -25.77 -22.75
C ARG A 335 30.64 -24.78 -22.12
N ILE A 336 31.17 -23.76 -21.45
CA ILE A 336 30.38 -22.68 -20.91
C ILE A 336 29.89 -21.79 -22.05
N LEU A 337 28.57 -21.73 -22.28
CA LEU A 337 27.92 -20.96 -23.33
C LEU A 337 27.15 -19.77 -22.82
N GLY A 338 26.83 -19.73 -21.52
CA GLY A 338 26.18 -18.65 -20.81
C GLY A 338 26.58 -18.65 -19.34
N ALA A 339 26.11 -17.66 -18.61
CA ALA A 339 26.16 -17.65 -17.14
C ALA A 339 24.99 -16.83 -16.58
N GLU A 340 24.40 -17.31 -15.52
CA GLU A 340 23.33 -16.58 -14.81
C GLU A 340 23.94 -15.68 -13.73
N ALA A 341 23.51 -14.41 -13.72
CA ALA A 341 23.89 -13.43 -12.71
C ALA A 341 22.99 -13.54 -11.49
N LEU A 342 23.58 -13.84 -10.36
CA LEU A 342 22.90 -14.09 -9.11
C LEU A 342 23.34 -13.10 -8.04
N LEU A 343 22.42 -12.31 -7.52
CA LEU A 343 22.69 -11.31 -6.50
C LEU A 343 23.08 -11.96 -5.17
N ARG A 344 24.10 -11.40 -4.50
CA ARG A 344 24.55 -11.81 -3.16
C ARG A 344 24.65 -10.57 -2.28
N TRP A 345 24.12 -10.68 -1.08
CA TRP A 345 24.17 -9.61 -0.10
C TRP A 345 25.06 -10.00 1.05
N PHE A 346 26.25 -9.39 1.10
CA PHE A 346 27.19 -9.58 2.20
C PHE A 346 27.09 -8.44 3.21
N THR A 347 27.04 -8.78 4.48
CA THR A 347 27.03 -7.83 5.59
C THR A 347 28.14 -8.19 6.57
N PRO A 348 28.54 -7.29 7.49
CA PRO A 348 29.49 -7.62 8.53
C PRO A 348 29.11 -8.84 9.37
N ASP A 349 27.82 -9.11 9.50
CA ASP A 349 27.26 -10.22 10.30
C ASP A 349 27.16 -11.53 9.50
N GLY A 350 27.44 -11.51 8.18
CA GLY A 350 27.36 -12.65 7.29
C GLY A 350 26.57 -12.38 6.01
N GLN A 351 26.35 -13.43 5.23
CA GLN A 351 25.58 -13.36 4.01
C GLN A 351 24.07 -13.47 4.31
N ILE A 352 23.29 -12.55 3.78
CA ILE A 352 21.81 -12.64 3.76
C ILE A 352 21.40 -13.31 2.45
N SER A 353 20.58 -14.39 2.54
CA SER A 353 20.20 -15.17 1.37
C SER A 353 19.17 -14.44 0.48
N PRO A 354 19.17 -14.67 -0.85
CA PRO A 354 18.12 -14.16 -1.72
C PRO A 354 16.70 -14.57 -1.27
N GLY A 355 16.53 -15.80 -0.79
CA GLY A 355 15.26 -16.31 -0.26
C GLY A 355 14.76 -15.56 0.96
N GLU A 356 15.62 -14.82 1.67
CA GLU A 356 15.27 -14.01 2.81
C GLU A 356 14.93 -12.57 2.41
N PHE A 357 15.75 -11.90 1.57
CA PHE A 357 15.57 -10.49 1.26
C PHE A 357 14.65 -10.22 0.05
N LEU A 358 14.54 -11.12 -0.93
CA LEU A 358 13.67 -10.89 -2.10
C LEU A 358 12.18 -10.79 -1.73
N PRO A 359 11.60 -11.64 -0.86
CA PRO A 359 10.23 -11.47 -0.41
C PRO A 359 10.00 -10.12 0.31
N VAL A 360 11.00 -9.65 1.06
CA VAL A 360 10.96 -8.35 1.71
C VAL A 360 11.05 -7.21 0.67
N ALA A 361 11.90 -7.35 -0.35
CA ALA A 361 12.00 -6.39 -1.45
C ALA A 361 10.66 -6.26 -2.20
N GLU A 362 9.99 -7.37 -2.49
CA GLU A 362 8.66 -7.41 -3.12
C GLU A 362 7.62 -6.71 -2.24
N LYS A 363 7.53 -7.08 -0.98
CA LYS A 363 6.60 -6.53 0.01
C LYS A 363 6.72 -5.01 0.17
N TYR A 364 7.94 -4.47 0.14
CA TYR A 364 8.21 -3.05 0.32
C TYR A 364 8.41 -2.28 -1.00
N ASN A 365 7.99 -2.87 -2.14
CA ASN A 365 8.08 -2.26 -3.48
C ASN A 365 9.50 -1.81 -3.86
N LEU A 366 10.51 -2.61 -3.53
CA LEU A 366 11.91 -2.34 -3.81
C LEU A 366 12.42 -3.08 -5.05
N MET A 367 11.63 -4.00 -5.63
CA MET A 367 12.05 -4.87 -6.73
C MET A 367 12.53 -4.09 -7.94
N ASN A 368 11.82 -3.05 -8.40
CA ASN A 368 12.26 -2.24 -9.54
C ASN A 368 13.65 -1.60 -9.33
N LYS A 369 13.93 -1.13 -8.11
CA LYS A 369 15.25 -0.57 -7.78
C LYS A 369 16.32 -1.64 -7.74
N LEU A 370 15.95 -2.83 -7.27
CA LEU A 370 16.86 -3.98 -7.22
C LEU A 370 17.20 -4.47 -8.63
N ASP A 371 16.19 -4.59 -9.50
CA ASP A 371 16.39 -4.98 -10.91
C ASP A 371 17.28 -3.98 -11.65
N GLU A 372 16.99 -2.67 -11.51
CA GLU A 372 17.83 -1.63 -12.10
C GLU A 372 19.27 -1.69 -11.58
N TYR A 373 19.45 -1.93 -10.28
CA TYR A 373 20.76 -2.09 -9.66
C TYR A 373 21.50 -3.32 -10.24
N VAL A 374 20.84 -4.49 -10.31
CA VAL A 374 21.43 -5.72 -10.84
C VAL A 374 21.84 -5.56 -12.31
N VAL A 375 20.94 -5.02 -13.15
CA VAL A 375 21.25 -4.77 -14.57
C VAL A 375 22.45 -3.84 -14.70
N ASN A 376 22.47 -2.73 -13.95
CA ASN A 376 23.60 -1.78 -13.99
C ASN A 376 24.92 -2.43 -13.57
N LYS A 377 24.91 -3.28 -12.52
CA LYS A 377 26.11 -3.99 -12.04
C LYS A 377 26.60 -5.05 -13.02
N VAL A 378 25.70 -5.84 -13.57
CA VAL A 378 26.06 -6.83 -14.60
C VAL A 378 26.67 -6.14 -15.82
N PHE A 379 26.07 -5.04 -16.28
CA PHE A 379 26.60 -4.26 -17.41
C PHE A 379 27.97 -3.65 -17.10
N GLU A 380 28.21 -3.21 -15.86
CA GLU A 380 29.52 -2.76 -15.41
C GLU A 380 30.57 -3.89 -15.49
N HIS A 381 30.21 -5.11 -15.05
CA HIS A 381 31.10 -6.27 -15.16
C HIS A 381 31.39 -6.64 -16.61
N ILE A 382 30.41 -6.67 -17.50
CA ILE A 382 30.58 -6.94 -18.93
C ILE A 382 31.46 -5.85 -19.56
N HIS A 383 31.22 -4.58 -19.26
CA HIS A 383 32.06 -3.47 -19.77
C HIS A 383 33.51 -3.60 -19.32
N ARG A 384 33.77 -3.90 -18.03
CA ARG A 384 35.12 -4.12 -17.50
C ARG A 384 35.83 -5.30 -18.17
N ALA A 385 35.13 -6.40 -18.49
CA ALA A 385 35.69 -7.52 -19.21
C ALA A 385 36.06 -7.11 -20.65
N LYS A 386 35.15 -6.42 -21.36
CA LYS A 386 35.40 -5.92 -22.73
C LYS A 386 36.60 -4.97 -22.81
N THR A 387 36.76 -4.07 -21.86
CA THR A 387 37.91 -3.13 -21.81
C THR A 387 39.23 -3.88 -21.61
N ARG A 388 39.19 -5.04 -20.98
CA ARG A 388 40.34 -5.96 -20.84
C ARG A 388 40.49 -6.95 -22.01
N ARG A 389 39.64 -6.83 -23.05
CA ARG A 389 39.58 -7.73 -24.21
C ARG A 389 39.25 -9.18 -23.83
N ILE A 390 38.52 -9.36 -22.76
CA ILE A 390 38.01 -10.67 -22.33
C ILE A 390 36.57 -10.78 -22.86
N GLN A 391 36.31 -11.85 -23.61
CA GLN A 391 34.98 -12.13 -24.10
C GLN A 391 34.23 -12.98 -23.06
N LEU A 392 33.19 -12.41 -22.47
CA LEU A 392 32.27 -13.16 -21.62
C LEU A 392 31.23 -13.89 -22.48
N PRO A 393 30.71 -15.04 -22.03
CA PRO A 393 29.50 -15.62 -22.61
C PRO A 393 28.32 -14.68 -22.34
N ARG A 394 27.16 -14.98 -22.95
CA ARG A 394 25.92 -14.22 -22.66
C ARG A 394 25.56 -14.35 -21.19
N ILE A 395 25.28 -13.21 -20.53
CA ILE A 395 24.92 -13.17 -19.12
C ILE A 395 23.40 -13.06 -18.95
N ALA A 396 22.80 -14.04 -18.32
CA ALA A 396 21.39 -14.06 -17.98
C ALA A 396 21.11 -13.24 -16.71
N ILE A 397 20.07 -12.41 -16.74
CA ILE A 397 19.70 -11.49 -15.65
C ILE A 397 18.23 -11.71 -15.32
N ASN A 398 17.95 -12.07 -14.07
CA ASN A 398 16.59 -12.21 -13.56
C ASN A 398 15.91 -10.86 -13.45
N ILE A 399 14.66 -10.78 -13.93
CA ILE A 399 13.79 -9.61 -13.83
C ILE A 399 12.53 -9.98 -13.05
N SER A 400 12.18 -9.13 -12.10
CA SER A 400 10.97 -9.30 -11.29
C SER A 400 9.67 -9.13 -12.09
N ASP A 401 8.56 -9.54 -11.48
CA ASP A 401 7.20 -9.41 -12.04
C ASP A 401 6.76 -7.95 -12.28
N GLN A 402 7.55 -6.95 -11.88
CA GLN A 402 7.24 -5.52 -12.08
C GLN A 402 7.79 -4.92 -13.37
N LEU A 403 8.37 -5.70 -14.26
CA LEU A 403 8.89 -5.31 -15.57
C LEU A 403 9.71 -4.00 -15.59
N ILE A 404 11.04 -4.12 -15.62
CA ILE A 404 11.92 -2.95 -15.79
C ILE A 404 11.62 -2.24 -17.12
N PRO A 405 11.37 -0.93 -17.15
CA PRO A 405 11.06 -0.24 -18.41
C PRO A 405 12.20 -0.33 -19.43
N LEU A 406 11.87 -0.59 -20.70
CA LEU A 406 12.84 -0.74 -21.78
C LEU A 406 13.79 0.46 -21.90
N ASN A 407 13.28 1.68 -21.75
CA ASN A 407 14.10 2.90 -21.81
C ASN A 407 15.19 2.94 -20.71
N VAL A 408 14.95 2.33 -19.54
CA VAL A 408 15.96 2.20 -18.48
C VAL A 408 17.08 1.28 -18.94
N ILE A 409 16.74 0.12 -19.53
CA ILE A 409 17.72 -0.82 -20.08
C ILE A 409 18.52 -0.15 -21.20
N GLU A 410 17.88 0.56 -22.14
CA GLU A 410 18.56 1.27 -23.23
C GLU A 410 19.56 2.34 -22.70
N VAL A 411 19.18 3.09 -21.67
CA VAL A 411 20.07 4.05 -21.02
C VAL A 411 21.29 3.37 -20.41
N LEU A 412 21.08 2.24 -19.70
CA LEU A 412 22.16 1.48 -19.09
C LEU A 412 23.06 0.81 -20.13
N MET A 413 22.49 0.28 -21.22
CA MET A 413 23.26 -0.25 -22.37
C MET A 413 24.17 0.83 -22.97
N ALA A 414 23.62 2.02 -23.21
CA ALA A 414 24.41 3.15 -23.74
C ALA A 414 25.50 3.58 -22.77
N LYS A 415 25.21 3.68 -21.48
CA LYS A 415 26.14 4.06 -20.41
C LYS A 415 27.38 3.13 -20.37
N HIS A 416 27.16 1.81 -20.51
CA HIS A 416 28.21 0.81 -20.38
C HIS A 416 28.70 0.24 -21.71
N ASN A 417 28.21 0.74 -22.85
CA ASN A 417 28.53 0.24 -24.20
C ASN A 417 28.23 -1.26 -24.36
N ILE A 418 27.05 -1.70 -23.95
CA ILE A 418 26.56 -3.06 -24.00
C ILE A 418 25.78 -3.29 -25.30
N GLN A 419 26.01 -4.47 -25.92
CA GLN A 419 25.24 -4.90 -27.07
C GLN A 419 24.15 -5.90 -26.67
N PRO A 420 23.07 -6.03 -27.44
CA PRO A 420 21.99 -6.97 -27.13
C PRO A 420 22.45 -8.43 -26.97
N ASP A 421 23.49 -8.84 -27.67
CA ASP A 421 24.05 -10.21 -27.59
C ASP A 421 24.87 -10.50 -26.32
N ASP A 422 25.21 -9.47 -25.55
CA ASP A 422 26.02 -9.63 -24.33
C ASP A 422 25.23 -10.19 -23.16
N PHE A 423 23.90 -10.04 -23.19
CA PHE A 423 23.02 -10.42 -22.07
C PHE A 423 21.69 -11.01 -22.56
N GLU A 424 20.95 -11.60 -21.64
CA GLU A 424 19.55 -11.98 -21.80
C GLU A 424 18.77 -11.67 -20.52
N LEU A 425 17.46 -11.50 -20.64
CA LEU A 425 16.58 -11.24 -19.51
C LEU A 425 15.74 -12.49 -19.23
N GLU A 426 15.74 -12.92 -17.98
CA GLU A 426 14.94 -14.04 -17.50
C GLU A 426 13.67 -13.53 -16.84
N ILE A 427 12.51 -14.02 -17.28
CA ILE A 427 11.19 -13.65 -16.78
C ILE A 427 10.49 -14.88 -16.24
N THR A 428 9.75 -14.72 -15.14
CA THR A 428 9.04 -15.83 -14.50
C THR A 428 7.82 -16.28 -15.32
N GLU A 429 7.45 -17.56 -15.20
CA GLU A 429 6.20 -18.08 -15.78
C GLU A 429 4.97 -17.34 -15.23
N LYS A 430 4.99 -16.92 -13.97
CA LYS A 430 3.92 -16.20 -13.29
C LYS A 430 3.63 -14.84 -13.96
N LEU A 431 4.66 -14.09 -14.35
CA LEU A 431 4.52 -12.82 -15.07
C LEU A 431 3.74 -12.98 -16.37
N ILE A 432 4.03 -14.05 -17.12
CA ILE A 432 3.37 -14.39 -18.37
C ILE A 432 1.88 -14.70 -18.15
N ALA A 433 1.54 -15.32 -17.03
CA ALA A 433 0.18 -15.72 -16.70
C ALA A 433 -0.73 -14.56 -16.29
N THR A 434 -0.17 -13.52 -15.66
CA THR A 434 -0.95 -12.44 -15.04
C THR A 434 -1.21 -11.22 -15.93
N HIS A 435 -0.39 -10.97 -16.98
CA HIS A 435 -0.42 -9.73 -17.78
C HIS A 435 -0.31 -10.01 -19.29
N ASP A 436 -1.31 -10.69 -19.88
CA ASP A 436 -1.26 -11.22 -21.26
C ASP A 436 -0.83 -10.22 -22.34
N ASP A 437 -1.51 -9.08 -22.47
CA ASP A 437 -1.27 -8.14 -23.57
C ASP A 437 -0.04 -7.26 -23.31
N GLU A 438 0.17 -6.81 -22.08
CA GLU A 438 1.30 -5.95 -21.72
C GLU A 438 2.63 -6.70 -21.80
N THR A 439 2.68 -7.95 -21.31
CA THR A 439 3.87 -8.80 -21.36
C THR A 439 4.25 -9.14 -22.81
N ASN A 440 3.28 -9.42 -23.67
CA ASN A 440 3.54 -9.66 -25.09
C ASN A 440 4.11 -8.44 -25.80
N LEU A 441 3.58 -7.23 -25.55
CA LEU A 441 4.11 -5.98 -26.08
C LEU A 441 5.53 -5.72 -25.59
N PHE A 442 5.80 -6.01 -24.33
CA PHE A 442 7.09 -5.85 -23.70
C PHE A 442 8.13 -6.81 -24.36
N LEU A 443 7.81 -8.10 -24.47
CA LEU A 443 8.68 -9.08 -25.13
C LEU A 443 8.94 -8.76 -26.61
N GLN A 444 7.91 -8.28 -27.33
CA GLN A 444 8.06 -7.83 -28.70
C GLN A 444 9.04 -6.64 -28.79
N ALA A 445 8.91 -5.68 -27.87
CA ALA A 445 9.79 -4.51 -27.84
C ALA A 445 11.26 -4.88 -27.58
N PHE A 446 11.55 -5.90 -26.77
CA PHE A 446 12.91 -6.43 -26.58
C PHE A 446 13.42 -7.14 -27.82
N LYS A 447 12.59 -8.01 -28.41
CA LYS A 447 12.94 -8.71 -29.67
C LYS A 447 13.28 -7.74 -30.79
N ASP A 448 12.51 -6.66 -30.97
CA ASP A 448 12.75 -5.65 -32.01
C ASP A 448 14.09 -4.94 -31.83
N ARG A 449 14.68 -4.98 -30.63
CA ARG A 449 16.01 -4.46 -30.32
C ARG A 449 17.10 -5.52 -30.28
N GLY A 450 16.74 -6.76 -30.58
CA GLY A 450 17.66 -7.90 -30.58
C GLY A 450 18.03 -8.41 -29.20
N ILE A 451 17.33 -7.95 -28.13
CA ILE A 451 17.56 -8.40 -26.76
C ILE A 451 16.95 -9.80 -26.59
N HIS A 452 17.73 -10.72 -26.07
CA HIS A 452 17.30 -12.09 -25.82
C HIS A 452 16.51 -12.18 -24.53
N THR A 453 15.48 -13.03 -24.54
CA THR A 453 14.65 -13.29 -23.37
C THR A 453 14.47 -14.80 -23.14
N SER A 454 14.39 -15.21 -21.88
CA SER A 454 14.11 -16.58 -21.44
C SER A 454 12.95 -16.65 -20.47
N ILE A 455 12.25 -17.79 -20.47
CA ILE A 455 11.23 -18.10 -19.47
C ILE A 455 11.88 -18.89 -18.36
N ASP A 456 11.72 -18.44 -17.13
CA ASP A 456 12.22 -19.09 -15.92
C ASP A 456 11.12 -19.86 -15.17
N ASP A 457 11.51 -20.84 -14.35
CA ASP A 457 10.65 -21.69 -13.52
C ASP A 457 9.53 -22.40 -14.30
N PHE A 458 9.76 -22.76 -15.56
CA PHE A 458 8.71 -23.33 -16.41
C PHE A 458 8.23 -24.69 -15.91
N GLY A 459 6.90 -24.84 -15.84
CA GLY A 459 6.20 -26.06 -15.42
C GLY A 459 5.64 -26.01 -14.00
N THR A 460 5.87 -24.93 -13.25
CA THR A 460 5.37 -24.79 -11.87
C THR A 460 3.89 -24.39 -11.78
N GLY A 461 3.21 -24.12 -12.93
CA GLY A 461 1.76 -24.25 -12.93
C GLY A 461 0.88 -23.15 -13.53
N TYR A 462 1.41 -22.14 -14.22
CA TYR A 462 0.59 -20.98 -14.63
C TYR A 462 0.37 -20.82 -16.15
N SER A 463 1.17 -21.41 -17.02
CA SER A 463 1.07 -21.13 -18.46
C SER A 463 0.32 -22.21 -19.24
N SER A 464 -0.62 -21.78 -20.10
CA SER A 464 -1.16 -22.67 -21.10
C SER A 464 -0.20 -22.78 -22.29
N LEU A 465 -0.03 -24.00 -22.85
CA LEU A 465 0.75 -24.23 -24.06
C LEU A 465 0.33 -23.33 -25.24
N ALA A 466 -0.95 -22.95 -25.30
CA ALA A 466 -1.48 -22.04 -26.30
C ALA A 466 -0.85 -20.64 -26.22
N ARG A 467 -0.56 -20.16 -25.00
CA ARG A 467 0.12 -18.87 -24.77
C ARG A 467 1.58 -18.93 -25.15
N LEU A 468 2.30 -19.94 -24.71
CA LEU A 468 3.72 -20.13 -24.98
C LEU A 468 4.05 -20.04 -26.49
N ARG A 469 3.17 -20.54 -27.34
CA ARG A 469 3.32 -20.49 -28.81
C ARG A 469 3.40 -19.07 -29.37
N HIS A 470 2.80 -18.10 -28.71
CA HIS A 470 2.72 -16.70 -29.17
C HIS A 470 3.73 -15.78 -28.50
N LEU A 471 4.49 -16.28 -27.53
CA LEU A 471 5.51 -15.50 -26.86
C LEU A 471 6.77 -15.37 -27.71
N ASN A 472 7.35 -14.17 -27.68
CA ASN A 472 8.60 -13.86 -28.37
C ASN A 472 9.80 -14.08 -27.44
N VAL A 473 10.09 -15.34 -27.11
CA VAL A 473 11.19 -15.73 -26.23
C VAL A 473 12.20 -16.61 -26.98
N ASN A 474 13.42 -16.71 -26.47
CA ASN A 474 14.52 -17.43 -27.10
C ASN A 474 14.91 -18.73 -26.38
N LYS A 475 14.68 -18.78 -25.05
CA LYS A 475 15.10 -19.89 -24.20
C LYS A 475 13.99 -20.27 -23.24
N LEU A 476 13.94 -21.53 -22.85
CA LEU A 476 13.07 -22.10 -21.84
C LEU A 476 13.92 -22.78 -20.78
N LYS A 477 13.81 -22.36 -19.52
CA LYS A 477 14.49 -22.93 -18.36
C LYS A 477 13.54 -23.88 -17.66
N ILE A 478 13.97 -25.10 -17.41
CA ILE A 478 13.22 -26.15 -16.72
C ILE A 478 13.62 -26.09 -15.25
N ASP A 479 12.64 -25.84 -14.37
CA ASP A 479 12.87 -25.75 -12.95
C ASP A 479 13.45 -27.02 -12.32
N LYS A 480 14.29 -26.84 -11.30
CA LYS A 480 14.97 -27.91 -10.57
C LYS A 480 14.00 -28.99 -10.07
N SER A 481 12.77 -28.67 -9.68
CA SER A 481 11.79 -29.63 -9.15
C SER A 481 11.50 -30.78 -10.13
N PHE A 482 11.63 -30.55 -11.45
CA PHE A 482 11.48 -31.59 -12.47
C PHE A 482 12.73 -32.44 -12.65
N ILE A 483 13.88 -32.02 -12.11
CA ILE A 483 15.17 -32.72 -12.22
C ILE A 483 15.44 -33.58 -10.98
N ASP A 484 15.02 -33.13 -9.81
CA ASP A 484 15.36 -33.77 -8.51
C ASP A 484 14.96 -35.24 -8.42
N HIS A 485 13.89 -35.67 -9.08
CA HIS A 485 13.34 -37.01 -8.94
C HIS A 485 13.45 -37.91 -10.19
N ILE A 486 14.14 -37.46 -11.26
CA ILE A 486 14.22 -38.24 -12.49
C ILE A 486 14.96 -39.58 -12.34
N GLU A 487 15.82 -39.71 -11.34
CA GLU A 487 16.52 -40.98 -11.08
C GLU A 487 15.58 -42.04 -10.49
N SER A 488 14.56 -41.63 -9.71
CA SER A 488 13.68 -42.51 -8.96
C SER A 488 12.25 -42.62 -9.51
N SER A 489 11.79 -41.64 -10.32
CA SER A 489 10.41 -41.51 -10.78
C SER A 489 10.32 -41.63 -12.32
N LEU A 490 9.61 -42.62 -12.81
CA LEU A 490 9.29 -42.75 -14.22
C LEU A 490 8.36 -41.62 -14.70
N GLN A 491 7.42 -41.22 -13.87
CA GLN A 491 6.46 -40.18 -14.18
C GLN A 491 7.18 -38.82 -14.40
N ASP A 492 8.14 -38.47 -13.52
CA ASP A 492 8.88 -37.22 -13.63
C ASP A 492 9.77 -37.21 -14.90
N ARG A 493 10.32 -38.34 -15.30
CA ARG A 493 11.01 -38.50 -16.59
C ARG A 493 10.09 -38.22 -17.79
N GLU A 494 8.88 -38.77 -17.82
CA GLU A 494 7.93 -38.55 -18.91
C GLU A 494 7.48 -37.09 -18.99
N ILE A 495 7.27 -36.44 -17.84
CA ILE A 495 6.98 -35.02 -17.78
C ILE A 495 8.13 -34.20 -18.33
N LEU A 496 9.35 -34.46 -17.88
CA LEU A 496 10.56 -33.76 -18.33
C LEU A 496 10.77 -33.91 -19.83
N LEU A 497 10.63 -35.12 -20.39
CA LEU A 497 10.69 -35.39 -21.84
C LEU A 497 9.65 -34.58 -22.61
N SER A 498 8.46 -34.46 -22.06
CA SER A 498 7.36 -33.66 -22.63
C SER A 498 7.72 -32.17 -22.68
N ILE A 499 8.29 -31.62 -21.59
CA ILE A 499 8.72 -30.23 -21.51
C ILE A 499 9.85 -29.96 -22.53
N ILE A 500 10.86 -30.83 -22.60
CA ILE A 500 11.93 -30.71 -23.59
C ILE A 500 11.35 -30.74 -25.01
N GLY A 501 10.44 -31.68 -25.28
CA GLY A 501 9.75 -31.81 -26.59
C GLY A 501 8.98 -30.54 -26.98
N ILE A 502 8.29 -29.89 -26.02
CA ILE A 502 7.59 -28.62 -26.23
C ILE A 502 8.61 -27.52 -26.61
N GLY A 503 9.67 -27.34 -25.82
CA GLY A 503 10.72 -26.36 -26.12
C GLY A 503 11.31 -26.53 -27.53
N LYS A 504 11.60 -27.75 -27.91
CA LYS A 504 12.12 -28.08 -29.26
C LYS A 504 11.09 -27.80 -30.36
N ALA A 505 9.83 -28.18 -30.17
CA ALA A 505 8.77 -27.91 -31.14
C ALA A 505 8.57 -26.40 -31.37
N LEU A 506 8.81 -25.58 -30.35
CA LEU A 506 8.76 -24.13 -30.41
C LEU A 506 10.08 -23.48 -30.86
N LYS A 507 11.12 -24.31 -31.16
CA LYS A 507 12.46 -23.86 -31.55
C LYS A 507 13.16 -22.99 -30.49
N LEU A 508 12.87 -23.24 -29.24
CA LEU A 508 13.52 -22.59 -28.09
C LEU A 508 14.80 -23.36 -27.71
N THR A 509 15.79 -22.66 -27.21
CA THR A 509 16.91 -23.28 -26.49
C THR A 509 16.38 -23.79 -25.16
N VAL A 510 16.59 -25.07 -24.84
CA VAL A 510 16.12 -25.67 -23.58
C VAL A 510 17.30 -25.78 -22.62
N LEU A 511 17.14 -25.21 -21.42
CA LEU A 511 18.08 -25.28 -20.32
C LEU A 511 17.45 -26.02 -19.14
N ALA A 512 18.17 -26.98 -18.55
CA ALA A 512 17.76 -27.67 -17.33
C ALA A 512 18.55 -27.14 -16.13
N GLU A 513 17.81 -26.79 -15.05
CA GLU A 513 18.39 -26.26 -13.83
C GLU A 513 18.56 -27.32 -12.74
N GLY A 514 19.44 -27.04 -11.77
CA GLY A 514 19.59 -27.85 -10.59
C GLY A 514 20.19 -29.21 -10.82
N VAL A 515 21.00 -29.40 -11.90
CA VAL A 515 21.65 -30.67 -12.19
C VAL A 515 22.81 -30.90 -11.22
N GLU A 516 22.72 -31.97 -10.43
CA GLU A 516 23.66 -32.28 -9.36
C GLU A 516 24.43 -33.60 -9.58
N THR A 517 23.91 -34.51 -10.43
CA THR A 517 24.51 -35.82 -10.65
C THR A 517 24.87 -36.06 -12.12
N SER A 518 25.86 -36.90 -12.36
CA SER A 518 26.25 -37.33 -13.70
C SER A 518 25.12 -38.08 -14.42
N CYS A 519 24.30 -38.83 -13.68
CA CYS A 519 23.16 -39.55 -14.21
C CYS A 519 22.06 -38.61 -14.72
N GLN A 520 21.78 -37.54 -14.01
CA GLN A 520 20.86 -36.47 -14.47
C GLN A 520 21.37 -35.84 -15.76
N TRP A 521 22.65 -35.48 -15.80
CA TRP A 521 23.27 -34.92 -17.01
C TRP A 521 23.18 -35.87 -18.22
N GLU A 522 23.55 -37.15 -18.06
CA GLU A 522 23.50 -38.13 -19.15
C GLU A 522 22.06 -38.30 -19.68
N PHE A 523 21.07 -38.35 -18.80
CA PHE A 523 19.68 -38.42 -19.20
C PHE A 523 19.24 -37.18 -19.99
N LEU A 524 19.55 -35.99 -19.53
CA LEU A 524 19.24 -34.72 -20.19
C LEU A 524 19.91 -34.59 -21.55
N GLN A 525 21.18 -34.97 -21.66
CA GLN A 525 21.93 -34.99 -22.91
C GLN A 525 21.26 -35.91 -23.95
N ARG A 526 20.91 -37.13 -23.56
CA ARG A 526 20.21 -38.09 -24.42
C ARG A 526 18.79 -37.65 -24.79
N SER A 527 18.14 -36.89 -23.92
CA SER A 527 16.80 -36.33 -24.13
C SER A 527 16.81 -35.10 -25.06
N GLY A 528 18.00 -34.64 -25.47
CA GLY A 528 18.17 -33.51 -26.39
C GLY A 528 18.05 -32.13 -25.71
N CYS A 529 18.24 -32.02 -24.40
CA CYS A 529 18.40 -30.75 -23.72
C CYS A 529 19.66 -30.02 -24.25
N ASP A 530 19.62 -28.71 -24.46
CA ASP A 530 20.72 -27.94 -25.04
C ASP A 530 21.76 -27.50 -24.03
N LEU A 531 21.27 -26.93 -22.93
CA LEU A 531 22.08 -26.33 -21.88
C LEU A 531 21.71 -26.92 -20.51
N ILE A 532 22.68 -26.90 -19.63
CA ILE A 532 22.57 -27.44 -18.29
C ILE A 532 23.20 -26.47 -17.31
N GLN A 533 22.54 -26.27 -16.17
CA GLN A 533 23.00 -25.47 -15.04
C GLN A 533 22.84 -26.26 -13.77
N GLY A 534 23.88 -26.31 -12.92
CA GLY A 534 23.75 -26.99 -11.63
C GLY A 534 25.10 -27.20 -10.94
N PHE A 535 25.02 -27.72 -9.71
CA PHE A 535 26.18 -27.91 -8.84
C PHE A 535 27.10 -29.03 -9.31
N LEU A 536 26.64 -29.86 -10.24
CA LEU A 536 27.51 -30.82 -10.92
C LEU A 536 28.68 -30.11 -11.59
N PHE A 537 28.47 -28.95 -12.19
CA PHE A 537 29.50 -28.23 -12.95
C PHE A 537 30.11 -27.10 -12.12
N SER A 538 29.28 -26.25 -11.51
CA SER A 538 29.75 -25.16 -10.65
C SER A 538 28.63 -24.62 -9.77
N LYS A 539 28.97 -24.30 -8.53
CA LYS A 539 28.17 -23.38 -7.74
C LYS A 539 28.30 -21.97 -8.31
N PRO A 540 27.40 -21.01 -7.96
CA PRO A 540 27.62 -19.61 -8.28
C PRO A 540 28.96 -19.10 -7.75
N VAL A 541 29.76 -18.47 -8.64
CA VAL A 541 31.11 -18.00 -8.36
C VAL A 541 31.27 -16.53 -8.69
N ASP A 542 32.31 -15.88 -8.15
CA ASP A 542 32.66 -14.51 -8.50
C ASP A 542 33.21 -14.40 -9.95
N LEU A 543 33.27 -13.18 -10.48
CA LEU A 543 33.77 -12.97 -11.86
C LEU A 543 35.20 -13.49 -12.10
N PRO A 544 36.19 -13.28 -11.21
CA PRO A 544 37.53 -13.85 -11.39
C PRO A 544 37.55 -15.38 -11.54
N THR A 545 36.73 -16.07 -10.75
CA THR A 545 36.62 -17.54 -10.82
C THR A 545 35.92 -17.97 -12.11
N LEU A 546 34.83 -17.26 -12.54
CA LEU A 546 34.19 -17.52 -13.83
C LEU A 546 35.21 -17.39 -15.00
N LEU A 547 36.04 -16.33 -14.99
CA LEU A 547 37.05 -16.13 -16.00
C LEU A 547 38.11 -17.26 -16.02
N SER A 548 38.44 -17.78 -14.85
CA SER A 548 39.34 -18.94 -14.73
C SER A 548 38.72 -20.21 -15.31
N LEU A 549 37.42 -20.44 -15.07
CA LEU A 549 36.67 -21.57 -15.65
C LEU A 549 36.59 -21.46 -17.18
N LEU A 550 36.32 -20.27 -17.71
CA LEU A 550 36.27 -20.01 -19.15
C LEU A 550 37.63 -20.28 -19.82
N ALA A 551 38.73 -19.92 -19.17
CA ALA A 551 40.09 -20.14 -19.66
C ALA A 551 40.51 -21.61 -19.60
N ALA A 552 40.00 -22.38 -18.64
CA ALA A 552 40.28 -23.82 -18.49
C ALA A 552 39.61 -24.68 -19.58
N GLY A 553 38.59 -24.16 -20.26
CA GLY A 553 37.86 -24.91 -21.31
C GLY A 553 36.71 -25.74 -20.74
N PRO A 554 36.35 -26.90 -21.33
CA PRO A 554 35.23 -27.70 -20.85
C PRO A 554 35.35 -28.04 -19.36
N VAL A 555 34.24 -27.92 -18.64
CA VAL A 555 34.21 -28.21 -17.20
C VAL A 555 34.19 -29.72 -17.00
N HIS A 556 35.38 -30.32 -16.95
CA HIS A 556 35.51 -31.76 -16.70
C HIS A 556 35.25 -32.05 -15.21
N ASN A 557 34.08 -32.58 -14.91
CA ASN A 557 33.97 -33.49 -13.79
C ASN A 557 34.17 -34.89 -14.36
N ASP A 558 35.30 -35.54 -14.03
CA ASP A 558 35.45 -36.98 -14.26
C ASP A 558 34.38 -37.65 -13.39
N PRO A 559 33.30 -38.21 -13.94
CA PRO A 559 32.44 -39.03 -13.13
C PRO A 559 33.24 -40.29 -12.81
N GLU A 560 33.45 -40.58 -11.53
CA GLU A 560 33.59 -41.97 -11.15
C GLU A 560 32.38 -42.67 -11.78
N THR A 561 32.64 -43.57 -12.74
CA THR A 561 31.66 -44.24 -13.60
C THR A 561 30.73 -45.11 -12.75
N GLU A 562 29.80 -44.49 -12.06
CA GLU A 562 28.58 -45.15 -11.60
C GLU A 562 27.71 -45.38 -12.84
N GLN A 563 27.58 -46.66 -13.23
CA GLN A 563 26.70 -47.06 -14.33
C GLN A 563 25.25 -46.58 -13.99
N CYS A 564 24.77 -45.58 -14.73
CA CYS A 564 23.41 -45.08 -14.56
C CYS A 564 22.41 -46.13 -15.06
N GLU A 565 22.03 -47.07 -14.19
CA GLU A 565 21.13 -48.18 -14.52
C GLU A 565 19.82 -47.73 -15.16
N PHE A 566 19.26 -46.55 -14.76
CA PHE A 566 18.01 -46.07 -15.30
C PHE A 566 18.12 -45.51 -16.72
N VAL A 567 19.26 -45.00 -17.13
CA VAL A 567 19.53 -44.50 -18.49
C VAL A 567 19.55 -45.63 -19.50
N THR A 568 19.99 -46.82 -19.07
CA THR A 568 20.01 -48.03 -19.90
C THR A 568 18.62 -48.64 -20.09
N GLN A 569 17.73 -48.52 -19.12
CA GLN A 569 16.36 -49.04 -19.19
C GLN A 569 15.45 -48.26 -20.17
N CYS A 570 15.66 -46.96 -20.36
CA CYS A 570 14.89 -46.16 -21.34
C CYS A 570 15.12 -46.57 -22.79
N HIS A 571 16.23 -47.23 -23.12
CA HIS A 571 16.52 -47.70 -24.50
C HIS A 571 15.80 -49.00 -24.88
N SER A 572 15.34 -49.78 -23.90
CA SER A 572 14.63 -51.03 -24.18
C SER A 572 13.13 -50.81 -24.43
N ALA A 573 12.54 -49.72 -23.87
CA ALA A 573 11.12 -49.39 -24.02
C ALA A 573 10.76 -48.73 -25.36
N ASN A 574 11.70 -48.07 -26.04
CA ASN A 574 11.47 -47.40 -27.35
C ASN A 574 11.72 -48.27 -28.58
N ARG A 575 11.96 -49.58 -28.42
CA ARG A 575 12.15 -50.56 -29.51
C ARG A 575 11.05 -51.63 -29.54
N GLY A 576 9.92 -51.40 -28.84
CA GLY A 576 8.77 -52.32 -28.85
C GLY A 576 7.61 -51.77 -29.64
#